data_e4d4ff29d02ec86ed6376d79c9c758b0
#
_entry.id   e4d4ff29d02ec86ed6376d79c9c758b0
#
_cell.length_a   1.000
_cell.length_b   1.000
_cell.length_c   1.000
_cell.angle_alpha   90.00
_cell.angle_beta   90.00
_cell.angle_gamma   90.00
#
_symmetry.space_group_name_H-M   'P 1'
#
loop_
_entity.id
_entity.type
_entity.pdbx_description
1 polymer ?
#
loop_
_entity_poly.entity_id
_entity_poly.type
_entity_poly.pdbx_seq_one_letter_code
_entity_poly.pdbx_strand_id
1 'polypeptide(L)'
;MPHYLYQVAYTPESLAAQIKNPQDRLEVVGKQIADSVGARILGGGYSFGEYDISIIVDAADDVTMAAVALAIAAGGAVKAAKTTPLLSGPQWVAALKKAPAVSAKYQPAK
;
A
#
# COMPACT_ATOMS: atom_id res chain seq x y z
N MET A 1 -9.06 9.62 6.77
CA MET A 1 -9.14 8.40 5.94
C MET A 1 -8.00 7.46 6.33
N PRO A 2 -8.18 6.15 6.23
CA PRO A 2 -7.12 5.19 6.55
C PRO A 2 -5.89 5.37 5.65
N HIS A 3 -4.74 5.09 6.23
CA HIS A 3 -3.46 5.14 5.53
C HIS A 3 -2.88 3.75 5.38
N TYR A 4 -2.17 3.55 4.28
CA TYR A 4 -1.55 2.27 3.95
C TYR A 4 -0.13 2.51 3.43
N LEU A 5 0.81 1.69 3.91
CA LEU A 5 2.12 1.61 3.28
C LEU A 5 2.01 0.60 2.13
N TYR A 6 2.19 1.08 0.91
CA TYR A 6 2.09 0.26 -0.29
C TYR A 6 3.47 0.17 -0.95
N GLN A 7 3.95 -1.05 -1.11
CA GLN A 7 5.27 -1.33 -1.65
C GLN A 7 5.15 -2.28 -2.84
N VAL A 8 5.89 -1.98 -3.88
CA VAL A 8 5.77 -2.67 -5.18
C VAL A 8 7.16 -2.98 -5.73
N ALA A 9 7.31 -4.19 -6.26
CA ALA A 9 8.47 -4.59 -7.05
C ALA A 9 8.01 -4.88 -8.49
N TYR A 10 8.65 -4.23 -9.46
CA TYR A 10 8.34 -4.43 -10.88
C TYR A 10 8.96 -5.72 -11.43
N THR A 11 8.37 -6.23 -12.51
CA THR A 11 8.99 -7.32 -13.28
C THR A 11 10.22 -6.81 -14.02
N PRO A 12 11.18 -7.71 -14.38
CA PRO A 12 12.30 -7.30 -15.24
C PRO A 12 11.84 -6.70 -16.57
N GLU A 13 10.78 -7.21 -17.14
CA GLU A 13 10.21 -6.71 -18.39
C GLU A 13 9.71 -5.28 -18.24
N SER A 14 9.05 -4.97 -17.13
CA SER A 14 8.60 -3.62 -16.85
C SER A 14 9.76 -2.66 -16.65
N LEU A 15 10.79 -3.06 -15.91
CA LEU A 15 11.98 -2.23 -15.70
C LEU A 15 12.70 -1.94 -17.01
N ALA A 16 12.83 -2.95 -17.88
CA ALA A 16 13.44 -2.75 -19.20
C ALA A 16 12.65 -1.75 -20.04
N ALA A 17 11.31 -1.83 -20.00
CA ALA A 17 10.45 -0.88 -20.72
C ALA A 17 10.59 0.54 -20.16
N GLN A 18 10.67 0.67 -18.85
CA GLN A 18 10.86 1.97 -18.19
C GLN A 18 12.21 2.60 -18.52
N ILE A 19 13.26 1.79 -18.66
CA ILE A 19 14.59 2.26 -19.07
C ILE A 19 14.53 2.85 -20.49
N LYS A 20 13.78 2.20 -21.39
CA LYS A 20 13.63 2.68 -22.77
C LYS A 20 12.77 3.95 -22.86
N ASN A 21 11.79 4.09 -21.99
CA ASN A 21 10.87 5.22 -21.99
C ASN A 21 10.68 5.72 -20.54
N PRO A 22 11.66 6.48 -20.03
CA PRO A 22 11.61 6.93 -18.64
C PRO A 22 10.41 7.83 -18.38
N GLN A 23 9.64 7.49 -17.33
CA GLN A 23 8.49 8.25 -16.86
C GLN A 23 8.40 8.19 -15.35
N ASP A 24 7.78 9.22 -14.76
CA ASP A 24 7.40 9.18 -13.36
C ASP A 24 6.08 8.43 -13.22
N ARG A 25 6.14 7.14 -12.97
CA ARG A 25 4.95 6.28 -12.84
C ARG A 25 4.09 6.64 -11.64
N LEU A 26 4.67 7.17 -10.56
CA LEU A 26 3.89 7.57 -9.40
C LEU A 26 2.99 8.76 -9.70
N GLU A 27 3.45 9.71 -10.51
CA GLU A 27 2.61 10.81 -10.96
C GLU A 27 1.41 10.29 -11.76
N VAL A 28 1.65 9.39 -12.72
CA VAL A 28 0.61 8.82 -13.57
C VAL A 28 -0.39 8.01 -12.74
N VAL A 29 0.10 7.07 -11.94
CA VAL A 29 -0.75 6.18 -11.13
C VAL A 29 -1.47 6.97 -10.05
N GLY A 30 -0.81 7.93 -9.42
CA GLY A 30 -1.44 8.80 -8.42
C GLY A 30 -2.67 9.50 -8.97
N LYS A 31 -2.59 10.03 -10.18
CA LYS A 31 -3.73 10.65 -10.84
C LYS A 31 -4.83 9.63 -11.17
N GLN A 32 -4.44 8.46 -11.66
CA GLN A 32 -5.39 7.40 -12.02
C GLN A 32 -6.21 6.93 -10.81
N ILE A 33 -5.58 6.69 -9.67
CA ILE A 33 -6.29 6.24 -8.47
C ILE A 33 -7.11 7.36 -7.85
N ALA A 34 -6.67 8.61 -7.94
CA ALA A 34 -7.44 9.75 -7.47
C ALA A 34 -8.72 9.93 -8.29
N ASP A 35 -8.62 9.86 -9.63
CA ASP A 35 -9.74 10.04 -10.53
C ASP A 35 -10.74 8.88 -10.47
N SER A 36 -10.28 7.66 -10.18
CA SER A 36 -11.14 6.46 -10.19
C SER A 36 -11.79 6.16 -8.85
N VAL A 37 -11.05 6.19 -7.76
CA VAL A 37 -11.55 5.78 -6.43
C VAL A 37 -11.29 6.80 -5.33
N GLY A 38 -10.77 7.97 -5.67
CA GLY A 38 -10.51 9.04 -4.71
C GLY A 38 -9.34 8.77 -3.76
N ALA A 39 -8.52 7.76 -4.04
CA ALA A 39 -7.32 7.48 -3.25
C ALA A 39 -6.20 8.47 -3.61
N ARG A 40 -5.32 8.76 -2.66
CA ARG A 40 -4.24 9.73 -2.85
C ARG A 40 -2.91 9.20 -2.34
N ILE A 41 -1.85 9.51 -3.06
CA ILE A 41 -0.49 9.27 -2.58
C ILE A 41 -0.09 10.47 -1.72
N LEU A 42 0.19 10.21 -0.45
CA LEU A 42 0.53 11.27 0.51
C LEU A 42 2.04 11.50 0.62
N GLY A 43 2.84 10.50 0.33
CA GLY A 43 4.29 10.59 0.47
C GLY A 43 4.98 9.31 0.06
N GLY A 44 6.28 9.28 0.27
CA GLY A 44 7.12 8.17 -0.16
C GLY A 44 7.77 8.45 -1.50
N GLY A 45 8.17 7.41 -2.20
CA GLY A 45 8.85 7.57 -3.47
C GLY A 45 9.34 6.25 -4.04
N TYR A 46 10.29 6.36 -4.93
CA TYR A 46 10.98 5.22 -5.51
C TYR A 46 12.09 4.75 -4.60
N SER A 47 12.36 3.46 -4.66
CA SER A 47 13.45 2.81 -3.92
C SER A 47 14.15 1.81 -4.84
N PHE A 48 15.24 1.27 -4.37
CA PHE A 48 15.94 0.20 -5.08
C PHE A 48 16.47 -0.79 -4.04
N GLY A 49 16.14 -2.06 -4.23
CA GLY A 49 16.34 -3.11 -3.26
C GLY A 49 15.24 -4.14 -3.42
N GLU A 50 14.61 -4.54 -2.33
CA GLU A 50 13.52 -5.50 -2.37
C GLU A 50 12.30 -4.94 -3.11
N TYR A 51 11.98 -3.67 -2.88
CA TYR A 51 10.88 -2.98 -3.56
C TYR A 51 11.40 -1.77 -4.32
N ASP A 52 10.69 -1.43 -5.39
CA ASP A 52 11.02 -0.28 -6.25
C ASP A 52 10.19 0.95 -5.92
N ILE A 53 9.02 0.75 -5.28
CA ILE A 53 8.13 1.81 -4.81
C ILE A 53 7.80 1.54 -3.35
N SER A 54 7.81 2.61 -2.54
CA SER A 54 7.36 2.60 -1.16
C SER A 54 6.63 3.91 -0.91
N ILE A 55 5.30 3.85 -0.81
CA ILE A 55 4.45 5.04 -0.71
C ILE A 55 3.42 4.89 0.39
N ILE A 56 2.95 6.03 0.90
CA ILE A 56 1.81 6.10 1.80
C ILE A 56 0.59 6.49 0.96
N VAL A 57 -0.43 5.66 1.01
CA VAL A 57 -1.70 5.88 0.29
C VAL A 57 -2.81 6.16 1.28
N ASP A 58 -3.59 7.20 0.99
CA ASP A 58 -4.81 7.55 1.71
C ASP A 58 -5.99 7.02 0.90
N ALA A 59 -6.78 6.12 1.46
CA ALA A 59 -7.94 5.52 0.80
C ALA A 59 -9.13 5.47 1.76
N ALA A 60 -10.35 5.42 1.22
CA ALA A 60 -11.57 5.49 2.02
C ALA A 60 -11.68 4.34 3.03
N ASP A 61 -11.31 3.13 2.61
CA ASP A 61 -11.41 1.91 3.41
C ASP A 61 -10.52 0.80 2.83
N ASP A 62 -10.49 -0.33 3.51
CA ASP A 62 -9.70 -1.49 3.09
C ASP A 62 -10.14 -2.03 1.73
N VAL A 63 -11.44 -2.02 1.45
CA VAL A 63 -11.96 -2.52 0.15
C VAL A 63 -11.43 -1.66 -0.99
N THR A 64 -11.44 -0.34 -0.83
CA THR A 64 -10.90 0.59 -1.83
C THR A 64 -9.41 0.36 -2.04
N MET A 65 -8.64 0.24 -0.95
CA MET A 65 -7.20 -0.02 -1.06
C MET A 65 -6.92 -1.37 -1.70
N ALA A 66 -7.68 -2.40 -1.35
CA ALA A 66 -7.55 -3.72 -1.97
C ALA A 66 -7.84 -3.65 -3.48
N ALA A 67 -8.85 -2.87 -3.89
CA ALA A 67 -9.17 -2.69 -5.30
C ALA A 67 -8.01 -2.06 -6.07
N VAL A 68 -7.34 -1.06 -5.49
CA VAL A 68 -6.13 -0.45 -6.07
C VAL A 68 -5.05 -1.51 -6.25
N ALA A 69 -4.76 -2.26 -5.19
CA ALA A 69 -3.70 -3.28 -5.20
C ALA A 69 -3.99 -4.39 -6.23
N LEU A 70 -5.25 -4.85 -6.30
CA LEU A 70 -5.66 -5.90 -7.25
C LEU A 70 -5.56 -5.42 -8.69
N ALA A 71 -5.99 -4.19 -8.99
CA ALA A 71 -5.91 -3.63 -10.33
C ALA A 71 -4.45 -3.51 -10.81
N ILE A 72 -3.58 -3.06 -9.93
CA ILE A 72 -2.15 -2.93 -10.23
C ILE A 72 -1.53 -4.32 -10.47
N ALA A 73 -1.83 -5.29 -9.62
CA ALA A 73 -1.33 -6.65 -9.76
C ALA A 73 -1.81 -7.29 -11.08
N ALA A 74 -3.09 -7.08 -11.43
CA ALA A 74 -3.68 -7.63 -12.66
C ALA A 74 -3.07 -7.03 -13.94
N GLY A 75 -2.44 -5.87 -13.84
CA GLY A 75 -1.81 -5.22 -14.99
C GLY A 75 -0.53 -5.90 -15.49
N GLY A 76 0.04 -6.81 -14.71
CA GLY A 76 1.15 -7.66 -15.15
C GLY A 76 2.55 -7.04 -15.04
N ALA A 77 2.68 -5.77 -14.64
CA ALA A 77 3.97 -5.10 -14.54
C ALA A 77 4.66 -5.32 -13.18
N VAL A 78 3.95 -5.88 -12.22
CA VAL A 78 4.39 -6.03 -10.84
C VAL A 78 4.57 -7.50 -10.51
N LYS A 79 5.76 -7.86 -10.01
CA LYS A 79 6.05 -9.24 -9.59
C LYS A 79 5.73 -9.50 -8.12
N ALA A 80 5.70 -8.46 -7.31
CA ALA A 80 5.39 -8.55 -5.89
C ALA A 80 4.85 -7.21 -5.38
N ALA A 81 3.93 -7.27 -4.42
CA ALA A 81 3.39 -6.10 -3.78
C ALA A 81 3.07 -6.42 -2.31
N LYS A 82 3.15 -5.40 -1.47
CA LYS A 82 2.83 -5.53 -0.05
C LYS A 82 2.04 -4.30 0.38
N THR A 83 0.89 -4.53 0.99
CA THR A 83 0.07 -3.47 1.57
C THR A 83 0.04 -3.66 3.08
N THR A 84 0.45 -2.63 3.81
CA THR A 84 0.46 -2.64 5.26
C THR A 84 -0.48 -1.54 5.76
N PRO A 85 -1.64 -1.91 6.33
CA PRO A 85 -2.52 -0.92 6.96
C PRO A 85 -1.81 -0.25 8.12
N LEU A 86 -1.99 1.06 8.25
CA LEU A 86 -1.36 1.84 9.30
C LEU A 86 -2.43 2.37 10.24
N LEU A 87 -2.15 2.34 11.53
CA LEU A 87 -2.98 2.95 12.54
C LEU A 87 -2.39 4.30 12.93
N SER A 88 -3.25 5.29 13.18
CA SER A 88 -2.83 6.54 13.81
C SER A 88 -2.47 6.31 15.27
N GLY A 89 -1.82 7.30 15.89
CA GLY A 89 -1.53 7.25 17.33
C GLY A 89 -2.79 7.03 18.17
N PRO A 90 -3.87 7.82 17.98
CA PRO A 90 -5.12 7.59 18.70
C PRO A 90 -5.74 6.22 18.47
N GLN A 91 -5.67 5.69 17.25
CA GLN A 91 -6.17 4.34 16.95
C GLN A 91 -5.36 3.27 17.68
N TRP A 92 -4.05 3.43 17.74
CA TRP A 92 -3.18 2.53 18.48
C TRP A 92 -3.52 2.53 19.97
N VAL A 93 -3.71 3.70 20.55
CA VAL A 93 -4.14 3.84 21.95
C VAL A 93 -5.49 3.17 22.17
N ALA A 94 -6.44 3.35 21.26
CA ALA A 94 -7.74 2.68 21.34
C ALA A 94 -7.61 1.16 21.33
N ALA A 95 -6.73 0.62 20.49
CA ALA A 95 -6.44 -0.82 20.43
C ALA A 95 -5.83 -1.31 21.75
N LEU A 96 -4.89 -0.55 22.32
CA LEU A 96 -4.29 -0.88 23.62
C LEU A 96 -5.35 -0.94 24.72
N LYS A 97 -6.35 -0.05 24.68
CA LYS A 97 -7.42 -0.04 25.66
C LYS A 97 -8.39 -1.20 25.50
N LYS A 98 -8.54 -1.75 24.30
CA LYS A 98 -9.38 -2.93 24.04
C LYS A 98 -8.67 -4.25 24.33
N ALA A 99 -7.34 -4.27 24.25
CA ALA A 99 -6.55 -5.48 24.39
C ALA A 99 -6.83 -6.26 25.68
N PRO A 100 -7.05 -5.64 26.88
CA PRO A 100 -7.32 -6.39 28.10
C PRO A 100 -8.56 -7.30 28.02
N ALA A 101 -9.59 -6.91 27.25
CA ALA A 101 -10.77 -7.76 27.06
C ALA A 101 -10.43 -9.05 26.33
N VAL A 102 -9.47 -9.00 25.40
CA VAL A 102 -8.94 -10.19 24.71
C VAL A 102 -8.04 -10.98 25.64
N SER A 103 -7.10 -10.31 26.31
CA SER A 103 -6.13 -10.97 27.21
C SER A 103 -6.80 -11.76 28.31
N ALA A 104 -7.96 -11.31 28.81
CA ALA A 104 -8.71 -11.99 29.88
C ALA A 104 -9.17 -13.39 29.44
N LYS A 105 -9.33 -13.64 28.15
CA LYS A 105 -9.84 -14.93 27.62
C LYS A 105 -8.82 -15.69 26.77
N TYR A 106 -7.77 -15.01 26.32
CA TYR A 106 -6.80 -15.61 25.42
C TYR A 106 -5.89 -16.58 26.17
N GLN A 107 -5.69 -17.75 25.59
CA GLN A 107 -4.70 -18.72 26.05
C GLN A 107 -3.62 -18.84 24.97
N PRO A 108 -2.35 -18.50 25.31
CA PRO A 108 -1.26 -18.59 24.33
C PRO A 108 -1.07 -20.03 23.82
N ALA A 109 -0.74 -20.14 22.54
CA ALA A 109 -0.37 -21.42 21.95
C ALA A 109 0.96 -21.91 22.56
N LYS A 110 1.00 -23.18 22.93
CA LYS A 110 2.18 -23.79 23.56
C LYS A 110 2.49 -25.16 22.97
#